data_02a8f579f451b9b31a1262c649a50acb
#
_entry.id   02a8f579f451b9b31a1262c649a50acb
#
_cell.length_a   1.000
_cell.length_b   1.000
_cell.length_c   1.000
_cell.angle_alpha   90.00
_cell.angle_beta   90.00
_cell.angle_gamma   90.00
#
_symmetry.space_group_name_H-M   'P 1'
#
loop_
_entity.id
_entity.type
_entity.pdbx_description
1 polymer ?
#
loop_
_entity_poly.entity_id
_entity_poly.type
_entity_poly.pdbx_seq_one_letter_code
_entity_poly.pdbx_strand_id
1 'polypeptide(L)' 'MNKVQFKRVKNQSLPNLHAGTVNGEIVGFIYKPEDSKTDRNAWRSYVGVGDKARFLYHTWDINDAMEAVQLAVK' A
#
# COMPACT_ATOMS: atom_id res chain seq x y z
N MET A 1 9.70 17.49 4.64
CA MET A 1 9.59 16.30 3.83
C MET A 1 8.64 15.32 4.46
N ASN A 2 7.70 14.82 3.68
CA ASN A 2 6.64 13.99 4.23
C ASN A 2 7.01 12.52 4.14
N LYS A 3 7.47 11.99 5.24
CA LYS A 3 7.82 10.58 5.26
C LYS A 3 6.60 9.75 5.62
N VAL A 4 6.26 8.79 4.78
CA VAL A 4 5.14 7.92 5.00
C VAL A 4 5.53 6.80 5.94
N GLN A 5 4.72 6.59 6.97
CA GLN A 5 4.92 5.50 7.90
C GLN A 5 3.87 4.44 7.64
N PHE A 6 4.29 3.20 7.58
CA PHE A 6 3.39 2.10 7.27
C PHE A 6 3.11 1.27 8.52
N LYS A 7 1.84 0.94 8.70
CA LYS A 7 1.42 0.18 9.85
C LYS A 7 0.47 -0.90 9.40
N ARG A 8 0.66 -2.10 9.87
CA ARG A 8 -0.21 -3.20 9.50
C ARG A 8 -1.59 -3.03 10.10
N VAL A 9 -2.60 -3.26 9.27
CA VAL A 9 -3.99 -3.10 9.69
C VAL A 9 -4.72 -4.38 9.35
N LYS A 10 -5.52 -4.86 10.27
CA LYS A 10 -6.35 -6.02 10.00
C LYS A 10 -7.52 -5.62 9.15
N ASN A 11 -7.75 -6.39 8.09
CA ASN A 11 -8.86 -6.11 7.20
C ASN A 11 -9.28 -7.42 6.55
N GLN A 12 -10.58 -7.70 6.55
CA GLN A 12 -11.07 -8.95 6.02
C GLN A 12 -11.02 -8.98 4.51
N SER A 13 -11.09 -7.85 3.88
CA SER A 13 -11.12 -7.78 2.42
C SER A 13 -9.74 -7.67 1.80
N LEU A 14 -8.79 -7.09 2.52
CA LEU A 14 -7.46 -6.84 1.97
C LEU A 14 -6.41 -7.53 2.83
N PRO A 15 -5.93 -8.69 2.38
CA PRO A 15 -4.91 -9.42 3.15
C PRO A 15 -3.62 -8.63 3.23
N ASN A 16 -2.96 -8.72 4.38
CA ASN A 16 -1.65 -8.10 4.56
C ASN A 16 -1.66 -6.59 4.32
N LEU A 17 -2.77 -5.94 4.70
CA LEU A 17 -2.90 -4.52 4.47
C LEU A 17 -1.99 -3.72 5.39
N HIS A 18 -1.30 -2.75 4.81
CA HIS A 18 -0.51 -1.79 5.56
C HIS A 18 -0.96 -0.40 5.14
N ALA A 19 -1.39 0.39 6.11
CA ALA A 19 -1.79 1.76 5.83
C ALA A 19 -0.57 2.67 5.91
N GLY A 20 -0.45 3.58 4.94
CA GLY A 20 0.60 4.57 4.95
C GLY A 20 0.07 5.88 5.49
N THR A 21 0.75 6.46 6.45
CA THR A 21 0.29 7.70 7.07
C THR A 21 1.37 8.75 7.08
N VAL A 22 0.94 10.01 7.05
CA VAL A 22 1.81 11.15 7.25
C VAL A 22 1.13 12.01 8.31
N ASN A 23 1.80 12.23 9.41
CA ASN A 23 1.27 13.02 10.51
C ASN A 23 -0.08 12.49 10.98
N GLY A 24 -0.22 11.17 10.98
CA GLY A 24 -1.45 10.55 11.47
C GLY A 24 -2.56 10.45 10.45
N GLU A 25 -2.38 11.01 9.28
CA GLU A 25 -3.39 10.94 8.24
C GLU A 25 -3.05 9.87 7.23
N ILE A 26 -4.01 9.05 6.86
CA ILE A 26 -3.78 8.00 5.87
C ILE A 26 -3.67 8.64 4.50
N VAL A 27 -2.54 8.39 3.83
CA VAL A 27 -2.30 8.95 2.51
C VAL A 27 -2.22 7.89 1.43
N GLY A 28 -2.21 6.62 1.82
CA GLY A 28 -2.16 5.52 0.86
C GLY A 28 -2.09 4.21 1.59
N PHE A 29 -1.95 3.13 0.82
CA PHE A 29 -1.87 1.81 1.44
C PHE A 29 -1.24 0.82 0.48
N ILE A 30 -0.78 -0.29 1.04
CA ILE A 30 -0.30 -1.42 0.27
C ILE A 30 -0.94 -2.68 0.81
N TYR A 31 -1.11 -3.67 -0.04
CA TYR A 31 -1.57 -4.96 0.42
C TYR A 31 -1.08 -6.05 -0.53
N LYS A 32 -1.14 -7.29 -0.07
CA LYS A 32 -0.67 -8.42 -0.84
C LYS A 32 -1.78 -9.47 -0.90
N PRO A 33 -2.33 -9.76 -2.09
CA PRO A 33 -3.37 -10.76 -2.21
C PRO A 33 -2.88 -12.12 -1.75
N GLU A 34 -3.77 -12.89 -1.15
CA GLU A 34 -3.41 -14.21 -0.72
C GLU A 34 -3.42 -15.22 -1.84
N ASP A 35 -4.26 -15.01 -2.82
CA ASP A 35 -4.34 -15.94 -3.92
C ASP A 35 -3.13 -15.74 -4.80
N SER A 36 -2.27 -16.71 -4.81
CA SER A 36 -1.04 -16.56 -5.52
C SER A 36 -0.95 -17.42 -6.75
N LYS A 37 -2.04 -17.97 -7.18
CA LYS A 37 -1.93 -18.85 -8.31
C LYS A 37 -1.47 -18.15 -9.55
N THR A 38 -1.95 -16.96 -9.78
CA THR A 38 -1.56 -16.24 -10.97
C THR A 38 -0.61 -15.15 -10.69
N ASP A 39 -0.84 -14.34 -9.69
CA ASP A 39 -0.05 -13.19 -9.51
C ASP A 39 0.87 -13.24 -8.40
N ARG A 40 0.99 -14.38 -7.92
CA ARG A 40 2.11 -14.62 -7.21
C ARG A 40 2.35 -13.76 -6.07
N ASN A 41 1.47 -13.33 -5.38
CA ASN A 41 1.76 -12.62 -4.16
C ASN A 41 2.42 -11.27 -4.36
N ALA A 42 2.18 -10.65 -5.49
CA ALA A 42 2.74 -9.32 -5.70
C ALA A 42 2.08 -8.32 -4.78
N TRP A 43 2.87 -7.47 -4.17
CA TRP A 43 2.37 -6.36 -3.39
C TRP A 43 1.78 -5.31 -4.30
N ARG A 44 0.70 -4.70 -3.88
CA ARG A 44 0.04 -3.66 -4.64
C ARG A 44 0.01 -2.39 -3.83
N SER A 45 0.36 -1.28 -4.45
CA SER A 45 0.43 0.00 -3.76
C SER A 45 -0.56 0.98 -4.34
N TYR A 46 -1.14 1.77 -3.46
CA TYR A 46 -2.14 2.77 -3.83
C TYR A 46 -1.85 4.07 -3.09
N VAL A 47 -2.18 5.18 -3.72
CA VAL A 47 -2.12 6.47 -3.05
C VAL A 47 -3.54 7.00 -2.96
N GLY A 48 -3.85 7.69 -1.86
CA GLY A 48 -5.20 8.16 -1.59
C GLY A 48 -6.00 7.14 -0.81
N VAL A 49 -7.23 7.48 -0.50
CA VAL A 49 -8.10 6.60 0.28
C VAL A 49 -9.51 6.63 -0.29
N GLY A 50 -10.25 5.57 -0.06
CA GLY A 50 -11.65 5.51 -0.48
C GLY A 50 -11.78 5.70 -1.97
N ASP A 51 -12.70 6.55 -2.36
CA ASP A 51 -12.96 6.79 -3.76
C ASP A 51 -11.81 7.45 -4.48
N LYS A 52 -10.88 8.01 -3.75
CA LYS A 52 -9.74 8.68 -4.34
C LYS A 52 -8.51 7.81 -4.43
N ALA A 53 -8.62 6.59 -3.99
CA ALA A 53 -7.48 5.67 -4.05
C ALA A 53 -7.14 5.37 -5.51
N ARG A 54 -5.86 5.46 -5.82
CA ARG A 54 -5.37 5.24 -7.17
C ARG A 54 -4.23 4.23 -7.15
N PHE A 55 -4.33 3.23 -8.00
CA PHE A 55 -3.30 2.20 -8.11
C PHE A 55 -2.01 2.82 -8.64
N LEU A 56 -0.90 2.47 -7.99
CA LEU A 56 0.40 2.96 -8.39
C LEU A 56 1.24 1.89 -9.05
N TYR A 57 1.41 0.76 -8.38
CA TYR A 57 2.46 -0.15 -8.79
C TYR A 57 2.25 -1.49 -8.12
N HIS A 58 2.73 -2.56 -8.76
CA HIS A 58 2.75 -3.86 -8.10
C HIS A 58 4.16 -4.42 -8.19
N THR A 59 4.59 -5.13 -7.16
CA THR A 59 5.94 -5.61 -7.07
C THR A 59 6.01 -6.78 -6.11
N TRP A 60 7.07 -7.55 -6.22
CA TRP A 60 7.29 -8.67 -5.32
C TRP A 60 7.79 -8.23 -3.96
N ASP A 61 8.38 -7.05 -3.88
CA ASP A 61 9.08 -6.60 -2.70
C ASP A 61 8.27 -5.55 -1.97
N ILE A 62 7.99 -5.80 -0.68
CA ILE A 62 7.21 -4.86 0.11
C ILE A 62 7.90 -3.50 0.18
N ASN A 63 9.22 -3.48 0.20
CA ASN A 63 9.94 -2.20 0.28
C ASN A 63 9.72 -1.37 -0.97
N ASP A 64 9.65 -2.02 -2.12
CA ASP A 64 9.36 -1.30 -3.35
C ASP A 64 7.95 -0.77 -3.36
N ALA A 65 7.01 -1.52 -2.79
CA ALA A 65 5.63 -1.07 -2.71
C ALA A 65 5.53 0.15 -1.82
N MET A 66 6.22 0.13 -0.69
CA MET A 66 6.23 1.28 0.21
C MET A 66 6.85 2.49 -0.44
N GLU A 67 7.93 2.28 -1.19
CA GLU A 67 8.59 3.37 -1.87
C GLU A 67 7.69 4.00 -2.92
N ALA A 68 6.91 3.20 -3.61
CA ALA A 68 5.99 3.74 -4.60
C ALA A 68 5.00 4.71 -3.96
N VAL A 69 4.48 4.37 -2.79
CA VAL A 69 3.58 5.27 -2.08
C VAL A 69 4.33 6.52 -1.63
N GLN A 70 5.53 6.33 -1.10
CA GLN A 70 6.34 7.47 -0.63
C GLN A 70 6.61 8.46 -1.76
N LEU A 71 6.90 7.95 -2.95
CA LEU A 71 7.19 8.83 -4.07
C LEU A 71 5.95 9.53 -4.59
N ALA A 72 4.79 8.91 -4.44
CA ALA A 72 3.55 9.52 -4.88
C ALA A 72 3.06 10.61 -3.93
N VAL A 73 3.48 10.53 -2.67
CA VAL A 73 3.10 11.52 -1.65
C VAL A 73 4.21 12.52 -1.55
N LYS A 74 4.00 13.69 -2.01
CA LYS A 74 5.10 14.67 -2.00
C LYS A 74 4.84 15.83 -1.13
#